data_973547e607ee5bb0cb0a7b59038a2e17
#
_entry.id   973547e607ee5bb0cb0a7b59038a2e17
#
_cell.length_a   1.000
_cell.length_b   1.000
_cell.length_c   1.000
_cell.angle_alpha   90.00
_cell.angle_beta   90.00
_cell.angle_gamma   90.00
#
_symmetry.space_group_name_H-M   'P 1'
#
loop_
_entity.id
_entity.type
_entity.pdbx_description
1 polymer ?
#
loop_
_entity_poly.entity_id
_entity_poly.type
_entity_poly.pdbx_seq_one_letter_code
_entity_poly.pdbx_strand_id
1 'polypeptide(L)'
;MTREEGRRAARRRAVILLYQHDVTGLPFEELIENSECAGEEVGEFTRALTDGASLDREYLDGVIDGAAEGWTAKRMAPLERNILRVAVHELLDHPETPEAVVIAEAVATAQRFCGPDAHRLINGILGAVAREREETTT
;
A
#
# COMPACT_ATOMS: atom_id res chain seq x y z
N MET A 1 -3.62 22.83 -3.58
CA MET A 1 -3.50 21.36 -3.68
C MET A 1 -4.85 20.75 -4.01
N THR A 2 -4.91 19.91 -5.05
CA THR A 2 -6.14 19.21 -5.40
C THR A 2 -6.37 18.06 -4.41
N ARG A 3 -7.60 17.54 -4.37
CA ARG A 3 -7.94 16.40 -3.51
C ARG A 3 -7.10 15.18 -3.88
N GLU A 4 -6.89 14.94 -5.18
CA GLU A 4 -6.08 13.79 -5.64
C GLU A 4 -4.61 13.93 -5.27
N GLU A 5 -4.05 15.14 -5.33
CA GLU A 5 -2.68 15.38 -4.89
C GLU A 5 -2.53 15.12 -3.39
N GLY A 6 -3.54 15.52 -2.61
CA GLY A 6 -3.58 15.24 -1.18
C GLY A 6 -3.63 13.74 -0.90
N ARG A 7 -4.41 12.99 -1.67
CA ARG A 7 -4.51 11.55 -1.53
C ARG A 7 -3.24 10.83 -1.97
N ARG A 8 -2.58 11.33 -3.01
CA ARG A 8 -1.29 10.79 -3.46
C ARG A 8 -0.24 10.87 -2.35
N ALA A 9 -0.12 12.03 -1.73
CA ALA A 9 0.79 12.22 -0.60
C ALA A 9 0.40 11.32 0.58
N ALA A 10 -0.90 11.18 0.84
CA ALA A 10 -1.41 10.35 1.93
C ALA A 10 -1.08 8.87 1.72
N ARG A 11 -1.18 8.37 0.50
CA ARG A 11 -0.83 6.98 0.18
C ARG A 11 0.65 6.70 0.44
N ARG A 12 1.51 7.61 0.01
CA ARG A 12 2.96 7.49 0.23
C ARG A 12 3.29 7.49 1.71
N ARG A 13 2.64 8.34 2.47
CA ARG A 13 2.85 8.39 3.92
C ARG A 13 2.39 7.11 4.61
N ALA A 14 1.26 6.55 4.19
CA ALA A 14 0.79 5.28 4.73
C ALA A 14 1.80 4.16 4.46
N VAL A 15 2.37 4.11 3.26
CA VAL A 15 3.41 3.14 2.92
C VAL A 15 4.62 3.31 3.84
N ILE A 16 5.06 4.54 4.06
CA ILE A 16 6.22 4.83 4.90
C ILE A 16 5.96 4.40 6.36
N LEU A 17 4.79 4.72 6.90
CA LEU A 17 4.44 4.32 8.27
C LEU A 17 4.39 2.81 8.44
N LEU A 18 3.78 2.10 7.49
CA LEU A 18 3.73 0.63 7.51
C LEU A 18 5.13 0.03 7.35
N TYR A 19 5.95 0.61 6.49
CA TYR A 19 7.33 0.18 6.31
C TYR A 19 8.13 0.35 7.63
N GLN A 20 8.03 1.51 8.25
CA GLN A 20 8.73 1.77 9.52
C GLN A 20 8.29 0.81 10.61
N HIS A 21 6.99 0.56 10.71
CA HIS A 21 6.45 -0.41 11.68
C HIS A 21 6.97 -1.81 11.40
N ASP A 22 6.98 -2.21 10.13
CA ASP A 22 7.43 -3.54 9.70
C ASP A 22 8.90 -3.77 10.05
N VAL A 23 9.76 -2.78 9.82
CA VAL A 23 11.21 -2.89 10.02
C VAL A 23 11.63 -2.69 11.46
N THR A 24 10.99 -1.76 12.18
CA THR A 24 11.40 -1.40 13.54
C THR A 24 10.59 -2.05 14.65
N GLY A 25 9.35 -2.46 14.35
CA GLY A 25 8.42 -2.95 15.36
C GLY A 25 7.82 -1.86 16.25
N LEU A 26 8.15 -0.59 16.00
CA LEU A 26 7.60 0.52 16.80
C LEU A 26 6.09 0.65 16.60
N PRO A 27 5.33 0.99 17.66
CA PRO A 27 3.89 1.22 17.55
C PRO A 27 3.56 2.36 16.59
N PHE A 28 2.45 2.27 15.87
CA PHE A 28 2.00 3.33 14.95
C PHE A 28 1.82 4.67 15.64
N GLU A 29 1.33 4.67 16.88
CA GLU A 29 1.16 5.90 17.67
C GLU A 29 2.47 6.68 17.78
N GLU A 30 3.56 5.97 18.07
CA GLU A 30 4.88 6.57 18.18
C GLU A 30 5.39 7.07 16.82
N LEU A 31 5.19 6.27 15.77
CA LEU A 31 5.61 6.65 14.42
C LEU A 31 4.84 7.88 13.91
N ILE A 32 3.54 7.94 14.20
CA ILE A 32 2.70 9.09 13.84
C ILE A 32 3.16 10.33 14.58
N GLU A 33 3.41 10.21 15.89
CA GLU A 33 3.91 11.32 16.70
C GLU A 33 5.25 11.83 16.17
N ASN A 34 6.17 10.93 15.83
CA ASN A 34 7.46 11.32 15.26
C ASN A 34 7.30 12.06 13.92
N SER A 35 6.38 11.60 13.08
CA SER A 35 6.08 12.25 11.81
C SER A 35 5.55 13.67 12.01
N GLU A 36 4.62 13.83 12.94
CA GLU A 36 4.03 15.14 13.25
C GLU A 36 5.05 16.10 13.88
N CYS A 37 5.92 15.60 14.75
CA CYS A 37 7.01 16.38 15.32
C CYS A 37 8.00 16.87 14.27
N ALA A 38 8.17 16.11 13.18
CA ALA A 38 9.01 16.51 12.05
C ALA A 38 8.31 17.47 11.09
N GLY A 39 7.09 17.89 11.41
CA GLY A 39 6.32 18.82 10.59
C GLY A 39 5.50 18.15 9.48
N GLU A 40 5.40 16.84 9.51
CA GLU A 40 4.65 16.07 8.50
C GLU A 40 3.31 15.60 9.08
N GLU A 41 2.25 16.30 8.71
CA GLU A 41 0.91 16.00 9.21
C GLU A 41 0.40 14.65 8.71
N VAL A 42 -0.22 13.89 9.63
CA VAL A 42 -0.84 12.61 9.30
C VAL A 42 -2.36 12.79 9.30
N GLY A 43 -2.93 12.92 8.10
CA GLY A 43 -4.36 13.16 7.93
C GLY A 43 -5.22 11.92 8.04
N GLU A 44 -6.54 12.10 7.92
CA GLU A 44 -7.53 11.04 8.05
C GLU A 44 -7.36 9.92 7.04
N PHE A 45 -7.11 10.26 5.77
CA PHE A 45 -6.97 9.24 4.74
C PHE A 45 -5.73 8.36 4.98
N THR A 46 -4.63 8.97 5.40
CA THR A 46 -3.41 8.23 5.78
C THR A 46 -3.71 7.28 6.92
N ARG A 47 -4.42 7.74 7.96
CA ARG A 47 -4.79 6.90 9.10
C ARG A 47 -5.70 5.76 8.68
N ALA A 48 -6.68 6.03 7.83
CA ALA A 48 -7.59 5.00 7.32
C ALA A 48 -6.84 3.90 6.56
N LEU A 49 -5.90 4.27 5.69
CA LEU A 49 -5.09 3.31 4.95
C LEU A 49 -4.16 2.53 5.87
N THR A 50 -3.51 3.22 6.80
CA THR A 50 -2.56 2.60 7.74
C THR A 50 -3.27 1.62 8.66
N ASP A 51 -4.37 2.04 9.26
CA ASP A 51 -5.14 1.19 10.18
C ASP A 51 -5.76 -0.01 9.46
N GLY A 52 -6.36 0.23 8.30
CA GLY A 52 -6.97 -0.83 7.50
C GLY A 52 -5.98 -1.87 7.05
N ALA A 53 -4.85 -1.44 6.51
CA ALA A 53 -3.81 -2.36 6.05
C ALA A 53 -3.18 -3.12 7.23
N SER A 54 -3.05 -2.49 8.39
CA SER A 54 -2.50 -3.13 9.58
C SER A 54 -3.45 -4.17 10.17
N LEU A 55 -4.73 -3.85 10.27
CA LEU A 55 -5.74 -4.77 10.82
C LEU A 55 -5.90 -6.02 9.96
N ASP A 56 -5.88 -5.86 8.65
CA ASP A 56 -6.10 -6.94 7.70
C ASP A 56 -4.81 -7.50 7.12
N ARG A 57 -3.68 -7.26 7.77
CA ARG A 57 -2.36 -7.62 7.25
C ARG A 57 -2.26 -9.08 6.78
N GLU A 58 -2.72 -10.03 7.58
CA GLU A 58 -2.64 -11.45 7.21
C GLU A 58 -3.50 -11.77 6.00
N TYR A 59 -4.69 -11.18 5.95
CA TYR A 59 -5.59 -11.36 4.82
C TYR A 59 -4.97 -10.75 3.54
N LEU A 60 -4.44 -9.53 3.65
CA LEU A 60 -3.81 -8.85 2.52
C LEU A 60 -2.59 -9.64 2.01
N ASP A 61 -1.77 -10.16 2.91
CA ASP A 61 -0.62 -10.98 2.52
C ASP A 61 -1.06 -12.25 1.79
N GLY A 62 -2.18 -12.85 2.21
CA GLY A 62 -2.77 -13.99 1.52
C GLY A 62 -3.22 -13.65 0.10
N VAL A 63 -3.84 -12.49 -0.09
CA VAL A 63 -4.25 -12.01 -1.41
C VAL A 63 -3.03 -11.78 -2.30
N ILE A 64 -2.00 -11.13 -1.75
CA ILE A 64 -0.74 -10.88 -2.46
C ILE A 64 -0.08 -12.20 -2.87
N ASP A 65 0.04 -13.14 -1.95
CA ASP A 65 0.68 -14.43 -2.20
C ASP A 65 -0.07 -15.21 -3.28
N GLY A 66 -1.39 -15.14 -3.28
CA GLY A 66 -2.21 -15.81 -4.30
C GLY A 66 -2.04 -15.22 -5.71
N ALA A 67 -1.71 -13.94 -5.80
CA ALA A 67 -1.54 -13.25 -7.08
C ALA A 67 -0.09 -13.22 -7.56
N ALA A 68 0.86 -13.47 -6.66
CA ALA A 68 2.28 -13.41 -6.97
C ALA A 68 2.81 -14.80 -7.33
N GLU A 69 3.20 -14.98 -8.58
CA GLU A 69 3.77 -16.25 -9.04
C GLU A 69 5.20 -16.40 -8.55
N GLY A 70 5.42 -17.38 -7.68
CA GLY A 70 6.76 -17.70 -7.17
C GLY A 70 7.29 -16.78 -6.08
N TRP A 71 6.51 -15.79 -5.65
CA TRP A 71 6.88 -14.86 -4.59
C TRP A 71 5.84 -14.85 -3.48
N THR A 72 6.26 -14.52 -2.28
CA THR A 72 5.35 -14.31 -1.16
C THR A 72 5.66 -12.95 -0.52
N ALA A 73 4.67 -12.33 0.11
CA ALA A 73 4.86 -11.06 0.81
C ALA A 73 6.02 -11.15 1.80
N LYS A 74 6.14 -12.28 2.49
CA LYS A 74 7.20 -12.53 3.46
C LYS A 74 8.61 -12.45 2.85
N ARG A 75 8.76 -12.86 1.58
CA ARG A 75 10.04 -12.86 0.87
C ARG A 75 10.34 -11.56 0.15
N MET A 76 9.34 -10.70 -0.02
CA MET A 76 9.53 -9.41 -0.67
C MET A 76 10.30 -8.46 0.25
N ALA A 77 10.97 -7.48 -0.36
CA ALA A 77 11.56 -6.39 0.40
C ALA A 77 10.46 -5.66 1.17
N PRO A 78 10.72 -5.23 2.42
CA PRO A 78 9.68 -4.59 3.25
C PRO A 78 8.97 -3.42 2.60
N LEU A 79 9.67 -2.61 1.82
CA LEU A 79 9.06 -1.48 1.14
C LEU A 79 8.08 -1.94 0.06
N GLU A 80 8.49 -2.92 -0.75
CA GLU A 80 7.64 -3.49 -1.81
C GLU A 80 6.36 -4.11 -1.24
N ARG A 81 6.48 -4.93 -0.20
CA ARG A 81 5.29 -5.58 0.38
C ARG A 81 4.34 -4.57 1.02
N ASN A 82 4.85 -3.49 1.57
CA ASN A 82 4.00 -2.48 2.18
C ASN A 82 3.32 -1.59 1.13
N ILE A 83 3.95 -1.34 -0.01
CA ILE A 83 3.28 -0.72 -1.15
C ILE A 83 2.10 -1.59 -1.60
N LEU A 84 2.31 -2.90 -1.71
CA LEU A 84 1.26 -3.83 -2.09
C LEU A 84 0.14 -3.90 -1.08
N ARG A 85 0.45 -3.94 0.22
CA ARG A 85 -0.57 -3.97 1.28
C ARG A 85 -1.48 -2.76 1.23
N VAL A 86 -0.92 -1.56 1.08
CA VAL A 86 -1.72 -0.33 0.96
C VAL A 86 -2.60 -0.37 -0.28
N ALA A 87 -2.02 -0.75 -1.43
CA ALA A 87 -2.77 -0.78 -2.69
C ALA A 87 -3.88 -1.83 -2.67
N VAL A 88 -3.61 -3.04 -2.19
CA VAL A 88 -4.62 -4.10 -2.11
C VAL A 88 -5.74 -3.68 -1.15
N HIS A 89 -5.38 -3.10 -0.01
CA HIS A 89 -6.39 -2.58 0.92
C HIS A 89 -7.29 -1.56 0.22
N GLU A 90 -6.70 -0.62 -0.50
CA GLU A 90 -7.47 0.41 -1.20
C GLU A 90 -8.36 -0.19 -2.29
N LEU A 91 -7.86 -1.17 -3.04
CA LEU A 91 -8.66 -1.89 -4.05
C LEU A 91 -9.88 -2.58 -3.43
N LEU A 92 -9.72 -3.18 -2.27
CA LEU A 92 -10.77 -3.97 -1.64
C LEU A 92 -11.76 -3.13 -0.82
N ASP A 93 -11.28 -2.13 -0.10
CA ASP A 93 -12.08 -1.40 0.87
C ASP A 93 -12.42 0.04 0.50
N HIS A 94 -11.88 0.55 -0.60
CA HIS A 94 -12.13 1.91 -1.07
C HIS A 94 -12.63 1.92 -2.52
N PRO A 95 -13.84 1.40 -2.76
CA PRO A 95 -14.38 1.27 -4.13
C PRO A 95 -14.61 2.60 -4.85
N GLU A 96 -14.63 3.72 -4.11
CA GLU A 96 -14.73 5.05 -4.68
C GLU A 96 -13.49 5.47 -5.47
N THR A 97 -12.33 4.80 -5.24
CA THR A 97 -11.12 5.08 -6.00
C THR A 97 -11.04 4.12 -7.18
N PRO A 98 -10.91 4.61 -8.42
CA PRO A 98 -10.76 3.73 -9.58
C PRO A 98 -9.53 2.82 -9.47
N GLU A 99 -9.68 1.57 -9.87
CA GLU A 99 -8.59 0.59 -9.83
C GLU A 99 -7.34 1.08 -10.56
N ALA A 100 -7.53 1.70 -11.72
CA ALA A 100 -6.41 2.24 -12.50
C ALA A 100 -5.59 3.28 -11.72
N VAL A 101 -6.26 4.10 -10.92
CA VAL A 101 -5.60 5.10 -10.09
C VAL A 101 -4.78 4.44 -8.98
N VAL A 102 -5.38 3.45 -8.30
CA VAL A 102 -4.68 2.72 -7.22
C VAL A 102 -3.41 2.06 -7.76
N ILE A 103 -3.54 1.35 -8.87
CA ILE A 103 -2.39 0.64 -9.47
C ILE A 103 -1.32 1.63 -9.95
N ALA A 104 -1.72 2.69 -10.66
CA ALA A 104 -0.78 3.69 -11.16
C ALA A 104 0.00 4.37 -10.02
N GLU A 105 -0.67 4.68 -8.91
CA GLU A 105 -0.02 5.31 -7.78
C GLU A 105 0.95 4.36 -7.07
N ALA A 106 0.58 3.08 -6.95
CA ALA A 106 1.47 2.07 -6.36
C ALA A 106 2.72 1.88 -7.22
N VAL A 107 2.55 1.79 -8.54
CA VAL A 107 3.67 1.66 -9.49
C VAL A 107 4.58 2.88 -9.42
N ALA A 108 4.01 4.09 -9.38
CA ALA A 108 4.78 5.32 -9.28
C ALA A 108 5.59 5.38 -7.97
N THR A 109 5.01 4.92 -6.87
CA THR A 109 5.69 4.85 -5.58
C THR A 109 6.87 3.87 -5.65
N ALA A 110 6.66 2.72 -6.29
CA ALA A 110 7.73 1.73 -6.47
C ALA A 110 8.86 2.28 -7.34
N GLN A 111 8.53 3.00 -8.41
CA GLN A 111 9.54 3.63 -9.28
C GLN A 111 10.36 4.67 -8.53
N ARG A 112 9.74 5.38 -7.60
CA ARG A 112 10.41 6.42 -6.82
C ARG A 112 11.34 5.86 -5.74
N PHE A 113 10.92 4.79 -5.05
CA PHE A 113 11.58 4.33 -3.83
C PHE A 113 12.24 2.95 -3.91
N CYS A 114 11.93 2.16 -4.94
CA CYS A 114 12.44 0.80 -5.10
C CYS A 114 13.36 0.70 -6.31
N GLY A 115 13.99 -0.45 -6.49
CA GLY A 115 14.84 -0.70 -7.64
C GLY A 115 14.07 -0.78 -8.96
N PRO A 116 14.78 -0.79 -10.09
CA PRO A 116 14.15 -0.67 -11.42
C PRO A 116 13.15 -1.77 -11.79
N ASP A 117 13.26 -2.95 -11.20
CA ASP A 117 12.36 -4.05 -11.53
C ASP A 117 11.15 -4.18 -10.61
N ALA A 118 11.14 -3.43 -9.49
CA ALA A 118 10.08 -3.52 -8.50
C ALA A 118 8.72 -3.11 -9.05
N HIS A 119 8.67 -2.08 -9.88
CA HIS A 119 7.40 -1.59 -10.43
C HIS A 119 6.70 -2.62 -11.32
N ARG A 120 7.47 -3.49 -12.00
CA ARG A 120 6.91 -4.54 -12.84
C ARG A 120 6.24 -5.61 -12.00
N LEU A 121 6.89 -6.01 -10.91
CA LEU A 121 6.34 -6.97 -9.96
C LEU A 121 5.04 -6.44 -9.36
N ILE A 122 5.06 -5.21 -8.88
CA ILE A 122 3.89 -4.56 -8.28
C ILE A 122 2.75 -4.42 -9.27
N ASN A 123 3.04 -3.97 -10.49
CA ASN A 123 2.02 -3.85 -11.53
C ASN A 123 1.39 -5.22 -11.85
N GLY A 124 2.21 -6.26 -11.98
CA GLY A 124 1.73 -7.61 -12.27
C GLY A 124 0.83 -8.17 -11.19
N ILE A 125 1.24 -8.02 -9.92
CA ILE A 125 0.46 -8.51 -8.79
C ILE A 125 -0.87 -7.76 -8.67
N LEU A 126 -0.84 -6.44 -8.72
CA LEU A 126 -2.07 -5.64 -8.60
C LEU A 126 -3.01 -5.85 -9.78
N GLY A 127 -2.47 -6.02 -10.98
CA GLY A 127 -3.28 -6.38 -12.15
C GLY A 127 -4.00 -7.72 -11.95
N ALA A 128 -3.32 -8.71 -11.39
CA ALA A 128 -3.92 -10.01 -11.09
C ALA A 128 -5.00 -9.91 -10.02
N VAL A 129 -4.76 -9.14 -8.96
CA VAL A 129 -5.76 -8.90 -7.90
C VAL A 129 -7.02 -8.25 -8.48
N ALA A 130 -6.84 -7.24 -9.33
CA ALA A 130 -7.97 -6.53 -9.96
C ALA A 130 -8.78 -7.46 -10.87
N ARG A 131 -8.12 -8.32 -11.64
CA ARG A 131 -8.80 -9.29 -12.51
C ARG A 131 -9.61 -10.31 -11.72
N GLU A 132 -9.06 -10.85 -10.65
CA GLU A 132 -9.77 -11.80 -9.79
C GLU A 132 -10.99 -11.16 -9.16
N ARG A 133 -10.87 -9.91 -8.75
CA ARG A 133 -11.98 -9.17 -8.17
C ARG A 133 -13.12 -8.97 -9.18
N GLU A 134 -12.80 -8.65 -10.43
CA GLU A 134 -13.79 -8.51 -11.51
C GLU A 134 -14.51 -9.83 -11.77
N GLU A 135 -13.79 -10.95 -11.79
CA GLU A 135 -14.36 -12.28 -11.98
C GLU A 135 -15.31 -12.65 -10.84
N THR A 136 -14.98 -12.26 -9.61
CA THR A 136 -15.79 -12.55 -8.43
C THR A 136 -17.10 -11.73 -8.40
N THR A 137 -17.09 -10.54 -8.99
CA THR A 137 -18.28 -9.65 -8.99
C THR A 137 -19.23 -9.90 -10.16
N THR A 138 -18.84 -10.70 -11.12
CA THR A 138 -19.73 -11.12 -12.21
C THR A 138 -20.31 -12.48 -11.92
#